data_f53ae33bc78161d0a6f8c4df38bd71c0
#
_entry.id   f53ae33bc78161d0a6f8c4df38bd71c0
#
_cell.length_a   1.000
_cell.length_b   1.000
_cell.length_c   1.000
_cell.angle_alpha   90.00
_cell.angle_beta   90.00
_cell.angle_gamma   90.00
#
_symmetry.space_group_name_H-M   'P 1'
#
loop_
_entity.id
_entity.type
_entity.pdbx_description
1 polymer ?
#
loop_
_entity_poly.entity_id
_entity_poly.type
_entity_poly.pdbx_seq_one_letter_code
_entity_poly.pdbx_strand_id
1 'polypeptide(L)'
;VKKTSVVTDIQHKTGSSGQLFFLTVTHNFFVQDKKMLSEKQHLVFKENNKNVFPQRGTTSKKTEQVKLPNSAMKKAIYDTDPVLLFRYSALTFNGHRIHYDIDHAKKVEGQQGLIVHGPLQATWLLNLAAIHLDRVPKRFAYKNLSPLISGEAAHLWVEEGDEMQTLKVYCCDENKRIIMKGDVFF
;
A
#
# COMPACT_ATOMS: atom_id res chain seq x y z
N VAL A 1 22.63 -11.01 6.00
CA VAL A 1 21.61 -11.00 4.94
C VAL A 1 22.16 -10.22 3.75
N LYS A 2 22.09 -10.81 2.53
CA LYS A 2 22.46 -10.15 1.28
C LYS A 2 21.19 -9.81 0.52
N LYS A 3 21.03 -8.56 0.08
CA LYS A 3 19.94 -8.11 -0.80
C LYS A 3 20.50 -7.81 -2.19
N THR A 4 19.82 -8.32 -3.22
CA THR A 4 20.05 -7.90 -4.61
C THR A 4 18.79 -7.22 -5.14
N SER A 5 18.97 -6.17 -5.94
CA SER A 5 17.86 -5.42 -6.52
C SER A 5 18.13 -5.23 -8.01
N VAL A 6 17.18 -5.62 -8.84
CA VAL A 6 17.30 -5.52 -10.30
C VAL A 6 16.04 -4.89 -10.87
N VAL A 7 16.20 -3.91 -11.73
CA VAL A 7 15.10 -3.39 -12.56
C VAL A 7 14.80 -4.43 -13.63
N THR A 8 13.61 -5.01 -13.58
CA THR A 8 13.22 -6.12 -14.46
C THR A 8 12.28 -5.69 -15.59
N ASP A 9 11.64 -4.53 -15.45
CA ASP A 9 10.77 -3.98 -16.50
C ASP A 9 10.63 -2.47 -16.37
N ILE A 10 10.56 -1.78 -17.51
CA ILE A 10 10.26 -0.35 -17.61
C ILE A 10 9.26 -0.15 -18.74
N GLN A 11 8.10 0.43 -18.43
CA GLN A 11 7.07 0.75 -19.42
C GLN A 11 6.74 2.23 -19.37
N HIS A 12 6.68 2.86 -20.52
CA HIS A 12 6.18 4.22 -20.68
C HIS A 12 4.76 4.17 -21.26
N LYS A 13 3.85 4.93 -20.65
CA LYS A 13 2.47 5.07 -21.12
C LYS A 13 2.06 6.53 -21.09
N THR A 14 1.38 6.98 -22.13
CA THR A 14 0.78 8.31 -22.18
C THR A 14 -0.73 8.16 -22.01
N GLY A 15 -1.26 8.84 -21.01
CA GLY A 15 -2.69 8.80 -20.68
C GLY A 15 -3.28 10.20 -20.49
N SER A 16 -4.55 10.28 -20.13
CA SER A 16 -5.25 11.55 -19.86
C SER A 16 -4.64 12.37 -18.72
N SER A 17 -3.80 11.76 -17.87
CA SER A 17 -3.09 12.39 -16.75
C SER A 17 -1.62 12.72 -17.04
N GLY A 18 -1.22 12.72 -18.30
CA GLY A 18 0.17 12.96 -18.75
C GLY A 18 0.97 11.68 -18.95
N GLN A 19 2.30 11.83 -18.89
CA GLN A 19 3.22 10.72 -19.04
C GLN A 19 3.36 9.92 -17.73
N LEU A 20 3.31 8.60 -17.85
CA LEU A 20 3.47 7.67 -16.74
C LEU A 20 4.58 6.67 -17.06
N PHE A 21 5.50 6.50 -16.12
CA PHE A 21 6.52 5.46 -16.20
C PHE A 21 6.24 4.40 -15.15
N PHE A 22 6.10 3.16 -15.58
CA PHE A 22 5.94 1.99 -14.73
C PHE A 22 7.27 1.28 -14.63
N LEU A 23 7.79 1.16 -13.44
CA LEU A 23 9.04 0.49 -13.14
C LEU A 23 8.77 -0.75 -12.28
N THR A 24 9.29 -1.89 -12.70
CA THR A 24 9.27 -3.11 -11.89
C THR A 24 10.66 -3.40 -11.37
N VAL A 25 10.80 -3.46 -10.05
CA VAL A 25 12.03 -3.85 -9.39
C VAL A 25 11.83 -5.18 -8.68
N THR A 26 12.74 -6.12 -8.91
CA THR A 26 12.78 -7.38 -8.18
C THR A 26 13.90 -7.34 -7.14
N HIS A 27 13.53 -7.55 -5.88
CA HIS A 27 14.44 -7.68 -4.75
C HIS A 27 14.49 -9.14 -4.32
N ASN A 28 15.70 -9.69 -4.19
CA ASN A 28 15.91 -11.01 -3.62
C ASN A 28 16.76 -10.90 -2.36
N PHE A 29 16.36 -11.60 -1.32
CA PHE A 29 17.04 -11.64 -0.03
C PHE A 29 17.59 -13.01 0.23
N PHE A 30 18.88 -13.07 0.60
CA PHE A 30 19.62 -14.31 0.80
C PHE A 30 20.19 -14.37 2.22
N VAL A 31 20.20 -15.57 2.80
CA VAL A 31 20.93 -15.93 4.01
C VAL A 31 21.81 -17.11 3.68
N GLN A 32 23.13 -16.98 3.87
CA GLN A 32 24.11 -18.03 3.51
C GLN A 32 23.87 -18.55 2.07
N ASP A 33 23.76 -17.63 1.10
CA ASP A 33 23.53 -17.89 -0.33
C ASP A 33 22.20 -18.58 -0.68
N LYS A 34 21.40 -18.96 0.31
CA LYS A 34 20.03 -19.45 0.10
C LYS A 34 19.05 -18.28 -0.03
N LYS A 35 18.30 -18.25 -1.13
CA LYS A 35 17.24 -17.26 -1.33
C LYS A 35 16.08 -17.56 -0.40
N MET A 36 15.79 -16.62 0.51
CA MET A 36 14.74 -16.74 1.52
C MET A 36 13.47 -15.98 1.13
N LEU A 37 13.60 -14.84 0.42
CA LEU A 37 12.48 -13.99 0.03
C LEU A 37 12.73 -13.41 -1.35
N SER A 38 11.68 -13.28 -2.13
CA SER A 38 11.64 -12.50 -3.36
C SER A 38 10.47 -11.52 -3.31
N GLU A 39 10.73 -10.25 -3.60
CA GLU A 39 9.73 -9.19 -3.68
C GLU A 39 9.74 -8.58 -5.07
N LYS A 40 8.56 -8.37 -5.66
CA LYS A 40 8.38 -7.54 -6.86
C LYS A 40 7.67 -6.26 -6.47
N GLN A 41 8.31 -5.13 -6.71
CA GLN A 41 7.78 -3.81 -6.44
C GLN A 41 7.45 -3.12 -7.76
N HIS A 42 6.18 -2.72 -7.91
CA HIS A 42 5.74 -1.92 -9.05
C HIS A 42 5.63 -0.46 -8.64
N LEU A 43 6.46 0.38 -9.23
CA LEU A 43 6.50 1.82 -8.99
C LEU A 43 5.88 2.55 -10.18
N VAL A 44 5.15 3.63 -9.90
CA VAL A 44 4.59 4.50 -10.93
C VAL A 44 5.13 5.90 -10.71
N PHE A 45 5.85 6.40 -11.72
CA PHE A 45 6.31 7.77 -11.75
C PHE A 45 5.39 8.56 -12.67
N LYS A 46 4.92 9.69 -12.17
CA LYS A 46 4.08 10.64 -12.91
C LYS A 46 4.84 11.93 -13.11
N GLU A 47 4.72 12.52 -14.29
CA GLU A 47 5.23 13.87 -14.54
C GLU A 47 4.57 14.86 -13.58
N ASN A 48 5.39 15.67 -12.92
CA ASN A 48 4.90 16.69 -12.00
C ASN A 48 4.42 17.90 -12.79
N ASN A 49 3.17 17.92 -13.20
CA ASN A 49 2.52 19.09 -13.75
C ASN A 49 2.28 20.09 -12.62
N LYS A 50 3.19 21.06 -12.46
CA LYS A 50 3.18 22.11 -11.43
C LYS A 50 1.88 22.94 -11.34
N ASN A 51 0.95 22.77 -12.29
CA ASN A 51 -0.27 23.57 -12.39
C ASN A 51 -1.56 22.83 -12.00
N VAL A 52 -1.49 21.57 -11.59
CA VAL A 52 -2.68 20.81 -11.21
C VAL A 52 -2.41 20.10 -9.89
N PHE A 53 -2.64 20.80 -8.78
CA PHE A 53 -2.83 20.12 -7.51
C PHE A 53 -4.11 19.28 -7.65
N PRO A 54 -4.06 17.95 -7.54
CA PRO A 54 -5.27 17.15 -7.58
C PRO A 54 -6.10 17.46 -6.34
N GLN A 55 -7.05 18.37 -6.50
CA GLN A 55 -8.11 18.49 -5.50
C GLN A 55 -8.88 17.17 -5.49
N ARG A 56 -9.10 16.62 -4.30
CA ARG A 56 -9.97 15.46 -4.09
C ARG A 56 -11.33 15.80 -4.71
N GLY A 57 -11.62 15.29 -5.90
CA GLY A 57 -12.89 15.50 -6.59
C GLY A 57 -12.84 15.79 -8.09
N THR A 58 -11.68 16.15 -8.67
CA THR A 58 -11.68 16.63 -10.07
C THR A 58 -11.02 15.74 -11.10
N THR A 59 -10.38 14.64 -10.76
CA THR A 59 -9.82 13.69 -11.74
C THR A 59 -9.93 12.22 -11.32
N SER A 60 -11.07 11.80 -10.88
CA SER A 60 -11.37 10.39 -11.09
C SER A 60 -12.49 10.30 -12.10
N LYS A 61 -12.19 9.86 -13.36
CA LYS A 61 -13.09 8.87 -13.94
C LYS A 61 -13.55 8.05 -12.74
N LYS A 62 -14.88 7.94 -12.52
CA LYS A 62 -15.47 7.02 -11.54
C LYS A 62 -14.74 5.69 -11.63
N THR A 63 -13.64 5.55 -10.93
CA THR A 63 -13.12 4.23 -10.62
C THR A 63 -14.25 3.67 -9.79
N GLU A 64 -14.95 2.66 -10.29
CA GLU A 64 -15.95 1.95 -9.51
C GLU A 64 -15.34 1.71 -8.16
N GLN A 65 -15.95 2.31 -7.14
CA GLN A 65 -15.47 2.12 -5.77
C GLN A 65 -15.63 0.63 -5.52
N VAL A 66 -14.53 -0.08 -5.47
CA VAL A 66 -14.54 -1.50 -5.12
C VAL A 66 -15.19 -1.57 -3.75
N LYS A 67 -16.41 -2.09 -3.69
CA LYS A 67 -17.14 -2.25 -2.43
C LYS A 67 -16.54 -3.41 -1.66
N LEU A 68 -16.44 -3.22 -0.34
CA LEU A 68 -16.06 -4.31 0.55
C LEU A 68 -17.11 -5.42 0.44
N PRO A 69 -16.70 -6.68 0.19
CA PRO A 69 -17.62 -7.81 0.11
C PRO A 69 -18.43 -7.98 1.40
N ASN A 70 -19.67 -8.41 1.30
CA ASN A 70 -20.53 -8.67 2.45
C ASN A 70 -20.02 -9.84 3.32
N SER A 71 -19.26 -10.76 2.70
CA SER A 71 -18.58 -11.91 3.36
C SER A 71 -17.37 -11.49 4.18
N ALA A 72 -16.81 -10.30 3.95
CA ALA A 72 -15.64 -9.83 4.68
C ALA A 72 -15.96 -9.55 6.15
N MET A 73 -15.09 -10.03 7.03
CA MET A 73 -15.19 -9.89 8.49
C MET A 73 -14.18 -8.86 9.00
N LYS A 74 -14.64 -7.87 9.77
CA LYS A 74 -13.77 -6.93 10.45
C LYS A 74 -13.03 -7.62 11.60
N LYS A 75 -11.71 -7.47 11.66
CA LYS A 75 -10.84 -8.14 12.64
C LYS A 75 -10.04 -7.19 13.52
N ALA A 76 -9.66 -6.02 13.01
CA ALA A 76 -8.84 -5.08 13.78
C ALA A 76 -9.10 -3.63 13.35
N ILE A 77 -8.71 -2.71 14.22
CA ILE A 77 -8.66 -1.26 13.96
C ILE A 77 -7.31 -0.77 14.48
N TYR A 78 -6.64 0.06 13.69
CA TYR A 78 -5.40 0.72 14.08
C TYR A 78 -5.53 2.23 13.92
N ASP A 79 -5.10 2.95 14.95
CA ASP A 79 -4.96 4.40 14.88
C ASP A 79 -3.74 4.76 14.02
N THR A 80 -3.87 5.86 13.29
CA THR A 80 -2.84 6.32 12.35
C THR A 80 -2.32 7.70 12.74
N ASP A 81 -1.75 7.82 13.95
CA ASP A 81 -1.22 9.09 14.42
C ASP A 81 0.12 9.47 13.76
N PRO A 82 0.49 10.76 13.77
CA PRO A 82 1.75 11.23 13.17
C PRO A 82 3.01 10.61 13.80
N VAL A 83 2.96 10.24 15.08
CA VAL A 83 4.11 9.65 15.79
C VAL A 83 4.40 8.25 15.26
N LEU A 84 3.34 7.45 15.02
CA LEU A 84 3.47 6.16 14.38
C LEU A 84 4.12 6.28 12.99
N LEU A 85 3.67 7.25 12.18
CA LEU A 85 4.22 7.46 10.84
C LEU A 85 5.68 7.90 10.89
N PHE A 86 6.02 8.81 11.78
CA PHE A 86 7.41 9.25 12.00
C PHE A 86 8.30 8.07 12.39
N ARG A 87 7.88 7.27 13.37
CA ARG A 87 8.62 6.08 13.82
C ARG A 87 8.81 5.07 12.70
N TYR A 88 7.78 4.82 11.91
CA TYR A 88 7.86 3.89 10.78
C TYR A 88 8.83 4.40 9.71
N SER A 89 8.79 5.70 9.38
CA SER A 89 9.76 6.32 8.48
C SER A 89 11.19 6.14 8.98
N ALA A 90 11.43 6.39 10.26
CA ALA A 90 12.75 6.25 10.87
C ALA A 90 13.25 4.79 10.83
N LEU A 91 12.42 3.83 11.21
CA LEU A 91 12.77 2.40 11.22
C LEU A 91 13.04 1.82 9.83
N THR A 92 12.35 2.33 8.81
CA THR A 92 12.48 1.86 7.42
C THR A 92 13.42 2.71 6.58
N PHE A 93 14.02 3.75 7.16
CA PHE A 93 14.83 4.76 6.45
C PHE A 93 14.08 5.39 5.27
N ASN A 94 12.75 5.54 5.39
CA ASN A 94 11.92 6.16 4.39
C ASN A 94 11.87 7.68 4.58
N GLY A 95 12.62 8.41 3.77
CA GLY A 95 12.70 9.87 3.80
C GLY A 95 11.61 10.60 3.02
N HIS A 96 10.57 9.93 2.53
CA HIS A 96 9.50 10.59 1.77
C HIS A 96 8.64 11.46 2.65
N ARG A 97 8.72 12.78 2.44
CA ARG A 97 8.20 13.82 3.33
C ARG A 97 6.69 13.79 3.54
N ILE A 98 5.93 13.18 2.65
CA ILE A 98 4.46 13.07 2.76
C ILE A 98 4.02 12.32 4.03
N HIS A 99 4.91 11.57 4.65
CA HIS A 99 4.60 10.75 5.82
C HIS A 99 4.85 11.46 7.17
N TYR A 100 5.66 12.54 7.18
CA TYR A 100 6.05 13.19 8.44
C TYR A 100 6.12 14.72 8.37
N ASP A 101 6.04 15.33 7.18
CA ASP A 101 6.06 16.78 6.99
C ASP A 101 4.69 17.23 6.44
N ILE A 102 3.85 17.72 7.32
CA ILE A 102 2.47 18.11 6.99
C ILE A 102 2.42 19.27 5.99
N ASP A 103 3.36 20.22 6.09
CA ASP A 103 3.42 21.37 5.20
C ASP A 103 3.82 20.94 3.79
N HIS A 104 4.80 20.07 3.68
CA HIS A 104 5.20 19.49 2.39
C HIS A 104 4.05 18.67 1.79
N ALA A 105 3.43 17.80 2.58
CA ALA A 105 2.32 16.96 2.12
C ALA A 105 1.18 17.81 1.55
N LYS A 106 0.81 18.91 2.24
CA LYS A 106 -0.30 19.78 1.83
C LYS A 106 0.09 20.76 0.73
N LYS A 107 1.19 21.51 0.91
CA LYS A 107 1.54 22.66 0.07
C LYS A 107 2.30 22.26 -1.21
N VAL A 108 3.05 21.16 -1.17
CA VAL A 108 3.87 20.70 -2.30
C VAL A 108 3.22 19.54 -3.04
N GLU A 109 2.71 18.54 -2.30
CA GLU A 109 2.14 17.32 -2.89
C GLU A 109 0.60 17.37 -3.01
N GLY A 110 -0.04 18.44 -2.52
CA GLY A 110 -1.49 18.63 -2.62
C GLY A 110 -2.33 17.60 -1.85
N GLN A 111 -1.73 16.94 -0.85
CA GLN A 111 -2.41 15.96 -0.01
C GLN A 111 -3.29 16.65 1.03
N GLN A 112 -4.29 15.97 1.58
CA GLN A 112 -5.14 16.51 2.63
C GLN A 112 -4.49 16.48 4.03
N GLY A 113 -3.50 15.62 4.20
CA GLY A 113 -2.77 15.40 5.45
C GLY A 113 -1.55 14.52 5.21
N LEU A 114 -0.95 14.07 6.31
CA LEU A 114 0.10 13.05 6.21
C LEU A 114 -0.48 11.74 5.67
N ILE A 115 0.26 11.10 4.79
CA ILE A 115 -0.16 9.84 4.17
C ILE A 115 0.35 8.67 5.00
N VAL A 116 -0.52 7.72 5.32
CA VAL A 116 -0.13 6.46 5.96
C VAL A 116 0.64 5.60 4.96
N HIS A 117 1.82 5.12 5.36
CA HIS A 117 2.67 4.30 4.50
C HIS A 117 1.94 3.07 3.96
N GLY A 118 2.01 2.84 2.65
CA GLY A 118 1.50 1.61 2.05
C GLY A 118 2.14 0.34 2.62
N PRO A 119 3.48 0.28 2.77
CA PRO A 119 4.14 -0.86 3.41
C PRO A 119 3.71 -1.11 4.86
N LEU A 120 3.38 -0.08 5.65
CA LEU A 120 2.84 -0.25 7.00
C LEU A 120 1.48 -0.94 6.97
N GLN A 121 0.58 -0.48 6.10
CA GLN A 121 -0.73 -1.11 5.89
C GLN A 121 -0.59 -2.57 5.42
N ALA A 122 0.34 -2.84 4.50
CA ALA A 122 0.64 -4.19 4.04
C ALA A 122 1.15 -5.09 5.18
N THR A 123 1.99 -4.56 6.07
CA THR A 123 2.46 -5.28 7.26
C THR A 123 1.31 -5.64 8.19
N TRP A 124 0.38 -4.73 8.44
CA TRP A 124 -0.81 -5.02 9.26
C TRP A 124 -1.68 -6.11 8.63
N LEU A 125 -1.92 -6.04 7.32
CA LEU A 125 -2.73 -7.03 6.61
C LEU A 125 -2.07 -8.42 6.60
N LEU A 126 -0.76 -8.48 6.39
CA LEU A 126 -0.03 -9.74 6.40
C LEU A 126 -0.02 -10.39 7.78
N ASN A 127 0.20 -9.60 8.84
CA ASN A 127 0.13 -10.07 10.22
C ASN A 127 -1.28 -10.53 10.59
N LEU A 128 -2.30 -9.78 10.17
CA LEU A 128 -3.69 -10.17 10.40
C LEU A 128 -3.99 -11.54 9.79
N ALA A 129 -3.58 -11.77 8.54
CA ALA A 129 -3.77 -13.05 7.86
C ALA A 129 -3.03 -14.20 8.55
N ALA A 130 -1.77 -13.96 8.96
CA ALA A 130 -0.96 -14.95 9.68
C ALA A 130 -1.61 -15.37 11.01
N ILE A 131 -2.10 -14.39 11.78
CA ILE A 131 -2.80 -14.63 13.05
C ILE A 131 -4.14 -15.34 12.83
N HIS A 132 -4.88 -14.94 11.78
CA HIS A 132 -6.21 -15.49 11.50
C HIS A 132 -6.18 -16.99 11.20
N LEU A 133 -5.17 -17.46 10.48
CA LEU A 133 -5.01 -18.89 10.15
C LEU A 133 -3.97 -19.61 11.00
N ASP A 134 -3.32 -18.92 11.95
CA ASP A 134 -2.20 -19.45 12.74
C ASP A 134 -1.12 -20.12 11.88
N ARG A 135 -0.77 -19.47 10.78
CA ARG A 135 0.17 -20.00 9.77
C ARG A 135 1.03 -18.89 9.18
N VAL A 136 2.23 -19.26 8.75
CA VAL A 136 3.13 -18.34 8.02
C VAL A 136 2.74 -18.30 6.55
N PRO A 137 2.38 -17.12 6.01
CA PRO A 137 2.07 -16.96 4.60
C PRO A 137 3.29 -17.27 3.70
N LYS A 138 3.05 -17.96 2.59
CA LYS A 138 4.08 -18.25 1.57
C LYS A 138 4.19 -17.13 0.53
N ARG A 139 3.06 -16.46 0.25
CA ARG A 139 3.00 -15.38 -0.73
C ARG A 139 1.98 -14.34 -0.29
N PHE A 140 2.28 -13.08 -0.52
CA PHE A 140 1.37 -11.96 -0.36
C PHE A 140 1.46 -11.04 -1.57
N ALA A 141 0.33 -10.76 -2.21
CA ALA A 141 0.21 -9.76 -3.27
C ALA A 141 -0.78 -8.69 -2.83
N TYR A 142 -0.41 -7.42 -2.92
CA TYR A 142 -1.28 -6.32 -2.51
C TYR A 142 -1.24 -5.14 -3.46
N LYS A 143 -2.27 -4.31 -3.40
CA LYS A 143 -2.40 -3.11 -4.21
C LYS A 143 -3.00 -1.97 -3.40
N ASN A 144 -2.34 -0.82 -3.39
CA ASN A 144 -2.91 0.44 -2.92
C ASN A 144 -3.91 0.96 -3.96
N LEU A 145 -5.08 1.38 -3.50
CA LEU A 145 -6.16 1.92 -4.34
C LEU A 145 -6.37 3.41 -4.09
N SER A 146 -6.15 3.86 -2.84
CA SER A 146 -6.26 5.25 -2.45
C SER A 146 -5.37 5.55 -1.23
N PRO A 147 -5.03 6.82 -0.98
CA PRO A 147 -4.32 7.18 0.24
C PRO A 147 -5.23 7.05 1.47
N LEU A 148 -4.65 6.59 2.58
CA LEU A 148 -5.19 6.72 3.93
C LEU A 148 -4.50 7.92 4.59
N ILE A 149 -5.29 8.81 5.17
CA ILE A 149 -4.77 10.02 5.81
C ILE A 149 -4.55 9.76 7.30
N SER A 150 -3.46 10.25 7.86
CA SER A 150 -3.20 10.19 9.30
C SER A 150 -4.31 10.87 10.08
N GLY A 151 -4.78 10.22 11.15
CA GLY A 151 -5.95 10.59 11.92
C GLY A 151 -7.24 9.86 11.50
N GLU A 152 -7.26 9.23 10.30
CA GLU A 152 -8.31 8.27 9.92
C GLU A 152 -7.93 6.88 10.46
N ALA A 153 -8.85 6.17 11.11
CA ALA A 153 -8.58 4.82 11.59
C ALA A 153 -8.45 3.82 10.41
N ALA A 154 -7.47 2.93 10.50
CA ALA A 154 -7.32 1.81 9.56
C ALA A 154 -8.16 0.62 10.04
N HIS A 155 -9.22 0.28 9.32
CA HIS A 155 -10.08 -0.86 9.59
C HIS A 155 -9.64 -2.07 8.76
N LEU A 156 -9.23 -3.14 9.42
CA LEU A 156 -8.72 -4.34 8.74
C LEU A 156 -9.78 -5.43 8.68
N TRP A 157 -9.91 -6.02 7.51
CA TRP A 157 -10.92 -7.04 7.19
C TRP A 157 -10.27 -8.24 6.53
N VAL A 158 -10.86 -9.42 6.75
CA VAL A 158 -10.51 -10.66 6.08
C VAL A 158 -11.73 -11.27 5.44
N GLU A 159 -11.51 -12.00 4.34
CA GLU A 159 -12.48 -12.80 3.64
C GLU A 159 -11.80 -14.09 3.18
N GLU A 160 -12.52 -15.21 3.23
CA GLU A 160 -12.03 -16.45 2.66
C GLU A 160 -11.80 -16.29 1.15
N GLY A 161 -10.68 -16.77 0.65
CA GLY A 161 -10.37 -16.73 -0.77
C GLY A 161 -11.17 -17.74 -1.57
N ASP A 162 -11.19 -17.57 -2.89
CA ASP A 162 -11.89 -18.48 -3.82
C ASP A 162 -11.18 -19.84 -3.94
N GLU A 163 -9.88 -19.89 -3.63
CA GLU A 163 -9.05 -21.08 -3.64
C GLU A 163 -8.76 -21.58 -2.22
N MET A 164 -8.58 -22.89 -2.04
CA MET A 164 -8.15 -23.45 -0.76
C MET A 164 -6.83 -22.80 -0.29
N GLN A 165 -6.76 -22.47 0.99
CA GLN A 165 -5.58 -21.85 1.63
C GLN A 165 -5.27 -20.45 1.12
N THR A 166 -6.27 -19.69 0.69
CA THR A 166 -6.13 -18.27 0.36
C THR A 166 -7.03 -17.42 1.23
N LEU A 167 -6.55 -16.20 1.54
CA LEU A 167 -7.35 -15.14 2.17
C LEU A 167 -7.27 -13.89 1.32
N LYS A 168 -8.38 -13.20 1.19
CA LYS A 168 -8.43 -11.81 0.75
C LYS A 168 -8.41 -10.91 1.98
N VAL A 169 -7.58 -9.88 1.94
CA VAL A 169 -7.42 -8.93 3.06
C VAL A 169 -7.63 -7.50 2.57
N TYR A 170 -8.25 -6.68 3.42
CA TYR A 170 -8.60 -5.31 3.07
C TYR A 170 -8.26 -4.36 4.22
N CYS A 171 -7.64 -3.23 3.88
CA CYS A 171 -7.56 -2.05 4.73
C CYS A 171 -8.58 -1.03 4.23
N CYS A 172 -9.47 -0.59 5.09
CA CYS A 172 -10.55 0.34 4.76
C CYS A 172 -10.52 1.54 5.69
N ASP A 173 -11.12 2.66 5.26
CA ASP A 173 -11.47 3.77 6.14
C ASP A 173 -12.77 3.49 6.92
N GLU A 174 -13.19 4.45 7.74
CA GLU A 174 -14.42 4.38 8.56
C GLU A 174 -15.68 4.14 7.71
N ASN A 175 -15.69 4.62 6.47
CA ASN A 175 -16.82 4.49 5.54
C ASN A 175 -16.78 3.18 4.74
N LYS A 176 -15.92 2.23 5.12
CA LYS A 176 -15.69 0.95 4.40
C LYS A 176 -15.17 1.13 2.97
N ARG A 177 -14.61 2.28 2.63
CA ARG A 177 -13.90 2.48 1.36
C ARG A 177 -12.59 1.70 1.41
N ILE A 178 -12.36 0.83 0.44
CA ILE A 178 -11.14 0.05 0.38
C ILE A 178 -9.96 0.97 0.00
N ILE A 179 -8.99 1.05 0.88
CA ILE A 179 -7.73 1.79 0.73
C ILE A 179 -6.67 0.88 0.11
N MET A 180 -6.55 -0.33 0.66
CA MET A 180 -5.64 -1.37 0.17
C MET A 180 -6.35 -2.70 0.16
N LYS A 181 -6.05 -3.54 -0.83
CA LYS A 181 -6.48 -4.95 -0.87
C LYS A 181 -5.30 -5.85 -1.17
N GLY A 182 -5.39 -7.10 -0.73
CA GLY A 182 -4.37 -8.09 -1.00
C GLY A 182 -4.90 -9.51 -0.95
N ASP A 183 -4.15 -10.41 -1.58
CA ASP A 183 -4.37 -11.84 -1.59
C ASP A 183 -3.18 -12.52 -0.89
N VAL A 184 -3.49 -13.35 0.11
CA VAL A 184 -2.51 -14.07 0.94
C VAL A 184 -2.65 -15.55 0.66
N PHE A 185 -1.53 -16.23 0.41
CA PHE A 185 -1.46 -17.65 0.10
C PHE A 185 -0.63 -18.38 1.16
N PHE A 186 -1.08 -19.57 1.60
CA PHE A 186 -0.50 -20.35 2.68
C PHE A 186 0.06 -21.70 2.22
#